data_7d919b6b5178617fe947047811c256b4
#
_entry.id   7d919b6b5178617fe947047811c256b4
#
_cell.length_a   1.000
_cell.length_b   1.000
_cell.length_c   1.000
_cell.angle_alpha   90.00
_cell.angle_beta   90.00
_cell.angle_gamma   90.00
#
_symmetry.space_group_name_H-M   'P 1'
#
loop_
_entity.id
_entity.type
_entity.pdbx_description
1 polymer ?
#
loop_
_entity_poly.entity_id
_entity_poly.type
_entity_poly.pdbx_seq_one_letter_code
_entity_poly.pdbx_strand_id
1 'polypeptide(L)'
;VNTDHGFLLGEHEWLGKNFPPPYDELVHLPFYFHVPGIAEGGRCEQLATTVDIAPTLLELFGCAQTPMGEMDGRSLLPALEGKPVREWALFGVHGCYTGITDGRMTYLKAEQNEDAPLYEYTLMPTNIRGYFSEDQLRRGELVEGTRFTNGIPCIRYPVVKIYQTAKLKDRLYDLKKDPEQLKN
;
A
#
# COMPACT_ATOMS: atom_id res chain seq x y z
N VAL A 1 -9.60 0.28 14.31
CA VAL A 1 -10.14 -0.74 13.40
C VAL A 1 -9.89 -0.29 11.97
N ASN A 2 -9.32 -1.15 11.15
CA ASN A 2 -9.12 -0.94 9.72
C ASN A 2 -9.24 -2.28 8.97
N THR A 3 -9.16 -2.22 7.65
CA THR A 3 -9.03 -3.40 6.78
C THR A 3 -7.72 -3.31 5.97
N ASP A 4 -7.28 -4.43 5.41
CA ASP A 4 -6.08 -4.53 4.58
C ASP A 4 -6.31 -4.03 3.15
N HIS A 5 -7.51 -4.19 2.61
CA HIS A 5 -7.96 -3.72 1.31
C HIS A 5 -9.50 -3.64 1.28
N GLY A 6 -10.03 -2.95 0.29
CA GLY A 6 -11.44 -2.96 -0.02
C GLY A 6 -11.87 -4.13 -0.92
N PHE A 7 -13.07 -4.07 -1.47
CA PHE A 7 -13.63 -5.10 -2.32
C PHE A 7 -14.68 -4.50 -3.26
N LEU A 8 -14.59 -4.78 -4.56
CA LEU A 8 -15.59 -4.40 -5.55
C LEU A 8 -16.77 -5.39 -5.48
N LEU A 9 -17.97 -4.86 -5.33
CA LEU A 9 -19.22 -5.62 -5.25
C LEU A 9 -20.10 -5.49 -6.48
N GLY A 10 -19.55 -5.09 -7.60
CA GLY A 10 -20.19 -4.84 -8.87
C GLY A 10 -19.78 -3.52 -9.51
N GLU A 11 -19.08 -2.66 -8.76
CA GLU A 11 -18.52 -1.43 -9.28
C GLU A 11 -17.52 -1.78 -10.41
N HIS A 12 -17.44 -0.91 -11.41
CA HIS A 12 -16.60 -1.10 -12.59
C HIS A 12 -16.81 -2.44 -13.31
N GLU A 13 -18.01 -3.05 -13.15
CA GLU A 13 -18.37 -4.37 -13.70
C GLU A 13 -17.51 -5.52 -13.14
N TRP A 14 -16.93 -5.36 -11.94
CA TRP A 14 -16.10 -6.35 -11.28
C TRP A 14 -16.65 -6.82 -9.94
N LEU A 15 -16.31 -8.07 -9.60
CA LEU A 15 -16.54 -8.64 -8.27
C LEU A 15 -15.20 -9.17 -7.74
N GLY A 16 -14.67 -8.53 -6.71
CA GLY A 16 -13.40 -8.96 -6.10
C GLY A 16 -12.41 -7.82 -5.84
N LYS A 17 -11.14 -8.19 -5.62
CA LYS A 17 -10.07 -7.25 -5.26
C LYS A 17 -8.81 -7.39 -6.12
N ASN A 18 -8.70 -8.44 -6.92
CA ASN A 18 -7.44 -8.85 -7.57
C ASN A 18 -7.28 -8.32 -8.99
N PHE A 19 -8.18 -7.45 -9.44
CA PHE A 19 -8.09 -6.88 -10.77
C PHE A 19 -7.84 -5.37 -10.69
N PRO A 20 -6.84 -4.90 -11.43
CA PRO A 20 -6.58 -3.48 -11.55
C PRO A 20 -7.60 -2.81 -12.49
N PRO A 21 -7.80 -1.51 -12.42
CA PRO A 21 -7.06 -0.55 -11.58
C PRO A 21 -7.39 -0.63 -10.09
N PRO A 22 -6.48 -0.15 -9.21
CA PRO A 22 -6.76 -0.01 -7.77
C PRO A 22 -7.66 1.22 -7.54
N TYR A 23 -8.95 1.04 -7.79
CA TYR A 23 -9.98 2.06 -7.57
C TYR A 23 -10.15 2.42 -6.10
N ASP A 24 -10.83 3.53 -5.84
CA ASP A 24 -11.03 4.05 -4.48
C ASP A 24 -11.70 3.01 -3.56
N GLU A 25 -12.63 2.21 -4.06
CA GLU A 25 -13.28 1.11 -3.33
C GLU A 25 -12.29 0.05 -2.83
N LEU A 26 -11.13 -0.05 -3.45
CA LEU A 26 -10.09 -1.01 -3.06
C LEU A 26 -9.05 -0.40 -2.12
N VAL A 27 -8.78 0.90 -2.22
CA VAL A 27 -7.63 1.54 -1.57
C VAL A 27 -7.98 2.62 -0.56
N HIS A 28 -9.18 3.21 -0.63
CA HIS A 28 -9.68 4.15 0.36
C HIS A 28 -10.35 3.38 1.52
N LEU A 29 -9.50 2.93 2.44
CA LEU A 29 -9.89 1.97 3.46
C LEU A 29 -10.60 2.64 4.64
N PRO A 30 -11.64 2.02 5.22
CA PRO A 30 -12.21 2.48 6.48
C PRO A 30 -11.15 2.40 7.58
N PHE A 31 -10.97 3.48 8.31
CA PHE A 31 -10.04 3.57 9.42
C PHE A 31 -10.67 4.28 10.61
N TYR A 32 -10.86 3.52 11.70
CA TYR A 32 -11.40 4.02 12.96
C TYR A 32 -10.35 3.94 14.05
N PHE A 33 -10.09 5.08 14.67
CA PHE A 33 -9.04 5.22 15.66
C PHE A 33 -9.62 5.73 16.97
N HIS A 34 -9.38 5.02 18.06
CA HIS A 34 -9.80 5.41 19.40
C HIS A 34 -8.58 5.45 20.31
N VAL A 35 -8.37 6.59 20.96
CA VAL A 35 -7.29 6.81 21.93
C VAL A 35 -7.93 7.21 23.26
N PRO A 36 -7.75 6.40 24.33
CA PRO A 36 -8.27 6.76 25.66
C PRO A 36 -7.73 8.09 26.14
N GLY A 37 -8.61 8.93 26.63
CA GLY A 37 -8.25 10.26 27.14
C GLY A 37 -8.02 11.36 26.09
N ILE A 38 -8.08 11.02 24.79
CA ILE A 38 -8.10 11.98 23.71
C ILE A 38 -9.52 12.11 23.17
N ALA A 39 -10.01 13.33 23.27
CA ALA A 39 -11.14 13.97 22.60
C ALA A 39 -12.43 13.19 22.27
N GLU A 40 -13.45 14.00 22.09
CA GLU A 40 -14.75 13.66 21.54
C GLU A 40 -14.63 13.00 20.17
N GLY A 41 -15.50 12.04 19.88
CA GLY A 41 -15.56 11.39 18.58
C GLY A 41 -15.80 12.41 17.45
N GLY A 42 -15.17 12.17 16.31
CA GLY A 42 -15.27 13.06 15.15
C GLY A 42 -14.78 12.39 13.87
N ARG A 43 -14.87 13.12 12.77
CA ARG A 43 -14.32 12.74 11.49
C ARG A 43 -13.05 13.53 11.23
N CYS A 44 -11.98 12.83 10.84
CA CYS A 44 -10.71 13.42 10.45
C CYS A 44 -10.57 13.32 8.93
N GLU A 45 -10.36 14.45 8.27
CA GLU A 45 -10.20 14.55 6.80
C GLU A 45 -8.71 14.53 6.38
N GLN A 46 -7.80 14.29 7.33
CA GLN A 46 -6.38 14.27 7.03
C GLN A 46 -5.99 12.98 6.31
N LEU A 47 -5.13 13.10 5.30
CA LEU A 47 -4.65 11.96 4.52
C LEU A 47 -3.76 11.07 5.39
N ALA A 48 -4.05 9.78 5.41
CA ALA A 48 -3.34 8.75 6.15
C ALA A 48 -3.08 7.52 5.28
N THR A 49 -2.09 6.71 5.66
CA THR A 49 -1.79 5.43 5.02
C THR A 49 -1.59 4.33 6.07
N THR A 50 -1.70 3.08 5.67
CA THR A 50 -1.54 1.95 6.60
C THR A 50 -0.15 1.87 7.23
N VAL A 51 0.89 2.38 6.56
CA VAL A 51 2.26 2.44 7.11
C VAL A 51 2.38 3.42 8.29
N ASP A 52 1.42 4.33 8.47
CA ASP A 52 1.38 5.28 9.57
C ASP A 52 0.93 4.65 10.88
N ILE A 53 0.35 3.47 10.85
CA ILE A 53 -0.18 2.77 12.04
C ILE A 53 0.95 2.43 13.00
N ALA A 54 2.04 1.85 12.51
CA ALA A 54 3.15 1.41 13.35
C ALA A 54 3.80 2.58 14.13
N PRO A 55 4.24 3.69 13.50
CA PRO A 55 4.81 4.82 14.25
C PRO A 55 3.79 5.48 15.19
N THR A 56 2.50 5.48 14.84
CA THR A 56 1.44 5.98 15.73
C THR A 56 1.34 5.16 17.01
N LEU A 57 1.34 3.84 16.89
CA LEU A 57 1.29 2.96 18.05
C LEU A 57 2.54 3.07 18.92
N LEU A 58 3.72 3.17 18.30
CA LEU A 58 4.97 3.36 19.05
C LEU A 58 4.96 4.66 19.84
N GLU A 59 4.44 5.74 19.26
CA GLU A 59 4.32 7.02 19.96
C GLU A 59 3.32 6.93 21.12
N LEU A 60 2.14 6.32 20.88
CA LEU A 60 1.11 6.12 21.91
C LEU A 60 1.61 5.30 23.12
N PHE A 61 2.44 4.32 22.88
CA PHE A 61 3.01 3.48 23.94
C PHE A 61 4.31 4.03 24.53
N GLY A 62 4.72 5.25 24.15
CA GLY A 62 5.97 5.86 24.64
C GLY A 62 7.24 5.18 24.10
N CYS A 63 7.13 4.42 23.02
CA CYS A 63 8.22 3.67 22.39
C CYS A 63 8.81 4.37 21.15
N ALA A 64 8.49 5.63 20.90
CA ALA A 64 8.92 6.35 19.69
C ALA A 64 10.46 6.44 19.54
N GLN A 65 11.20 6.32 20.63
CA GLN A 65 12.66 6.32 20.65
C GLN A 65 13.29 4.92 20.48
N THR A 66 12.47 3.89 20.32
CA THR A 66 12.99 2.52 20.13
C THR A 66 13.63 2.42 18.74
N PRO A 67 14.89 1.97 18.63
CA PRO A 67 15.55 1.81 17.34
C PRO A 67 14.92 0.67 16.54
N MET A 68 13.91 1.01 15.75
CA MET A 68 13.21 0.08 14.85
C MET A 68 13.68 0.20 13.39
N GLY A 69 14.77 0.92 13.15
CA GLY A 69 15.16 1.34 11.81
C GLY A 69 14.33 2.52 11.29
N GLU A 70 14.56 2.91 10.04
CA GLU A 70 13.78 3.96 9.41
C GLU A 70 12.40 3.44 8.99
N MET A 71 11.35 4.13 9.39
CA MET A 71 9.97 3.87 8.95
C MET A 71 9.52 4.92 7.94
N ASP A 72 8.81 4.49 6.90
CA ASP A 72 8.21 5.39 5.90
C ASP A 72 6.89 6.03 6.41
N GLY A 73 6.29 5.43 7.43
CA GLY A 73 5.11 5.94 8.10
C GLY A 73 5.41 7.13 9.02
N ARG A 74 4.37 7.90 9.30
CA ARG A 74 4.39 9.03 10.23
C ARG A 74 3.29 8.84 11.26
N SER A 75 3.51 9.31 12.48
CA SER A 75 2.46 9.26 13.51
C SER A 75 1.22 10.06 13.09
N LEU A 76 0.06 9.46 13.31
CA LEU A 76 -1.25 10.09 13.05
C LEU A 76 -1.76 10.94 14.23
N LEU A 77 -1.04 11.00 15.35
CA LEU A 77 -1.48 11.81 16.49
C LEU A 77 -1.70 13.29 16.15
N PRO A 78 -0.85 13.94 15.32
CA PRO A 78 -1.12 15.31 14.88
C PRO A 78 -2.43 15.45 14.08
N ALA A 79 -2.86 14.42 13.36
CA ALA A 79 -4.10 14.43 12.60
C ALA A 79 -5.34 14.53 13.52
N LEU A 80 -5.28 14.00 14.73
CA LEU A 80 -6.35 14.13 15.74
C LEU A 80 -6.54 15.59 16.19
N GLU A 81 -5.52 16.42 16.03
CA GLU A 81 -5.57 17.88 16.29
C GLU A 81 -5.87 18.67 15.00
N GLY A 82 -6.25 18.02 13.91
CA GLY A 82 -6.51 18.65 12.61
C GLY A 82 -5.27 19.08 11.84
N LYS A 83 -4.06 18.67 12.27
CA LYS A 83 -2.81 18.98 11.57
C LYS A 83 -2.54 17.98 10.47
N PRO A 84 -2.09 18.41 9.26
CA PRO A 84 -1.77 17.49 8.18
C PRO A 84 -0.54 16.64 8.53
N VAL A 85 -0.60 15.36 8.24
CA VAL A 85 0.50 14.40 8.40
C VAL A 85 1.26 14.23 7.11
N ARG A 86 0.55 14.25 5.98
CA ARG A 86 1.09 14.09 4.64
C ARG A 86 0.29 14.85 3.60
N GLU A 87 0.95 15.23 2.52
CA GLU A 87 0.33 15.91 1.38
C GLU A 87 -0.14 14.91 0.31
N TRP A 88 0.43 13.72 0.28
CA TRP A 88 0.13 12.67 -0.69
C TRP A 88 0.34 11.28 -0.08
N ALA A 89 -0.34 10.29 -0.65
CA ALA A 89 -0.23 8.89 -0.30
C ALA A 89 0.08 8.04 -1.54
N LEU A 90 0.92 7.02 -1.36
CA LEU A 90 1.23 6.02 -2.37
C LEU A 90 0.47 4.73 -2.06
N PHE A 91 0.03 4.07 -3.11
CA PHE A 91 -0.60 2.76 -3.08
C PHE A 91 -0.36 2.04 -4.41
N GLY A 92 -0.83 0.81 -4.55
CA GLY A 92 -0.70 0.15 -5.84
C GLY A 92 -0.86 -1.35 -5.79
N VAL A 93 -0.66 -1.95 -6.93
CA VAL A 93 -0.68 -3.41 -7.12
C VAL A 93 0.66 -3.82 -7.71
N HIS A 94 1.36 -4.71 -7.01
CA HIS A 94 2.67 -5.21 -7.41
C HIS A 94 2.67 -5.74 -8.85
N GLY A 95 3.58 -5.22 -9.67
CA GLY A 95 3.69 -5.57 -11.09
C GLY A 95 2.56 -5.07 -11.97
N CYS A 96 1.82 -4.03 -11.56
CA CYS A 96 0.70 -3.50 -12.33
C CYS A 96 0.62 -1.96 -12.27
N TYR A 97 -0.07 -1.40 -11.27
CA TYR A 97 -0.22 0.04 -11.11
C TYR A 97 0.51 0.54 -9.87
N THR A 98 1.12 1.71 -10.00
CA THR A 98 1.52 2.55 -8.87
C THR A 98 0.60 3.77 -8.84
N GLY A 99 -0.09 3.98 -7.73
CA GLY A 99 -1.00 5.10 -7.51
C GLY A 99 -0.42 6.15 -6.58
N ILE A 100 -0.76 7.40 -6.82
CA ILE A 100 -0.53 8.52 -5.91
C ILE A 100 -1.80 9.35 -5.81
N THR A 101 -2.12 9.79 -4.60
CA THR A 101 -3.27 10.68 -4.35
C THR A 101 -2.92 11.76 -3.33
N ASP A 102 -3.54 12.93 -3.49
CA ASP A 102 -3.58 14.00 -2.48
C ASP A 102 -4.92 14.03 -1.72
N GLY A 103 -5.76 13.00 -1.91
CA GLY A 103 -7.12 12.91 -1.37
C GLY A 103 -8.18 13.52 -2.28
N ARG A 104 -7.80 14.25 -3.34
CA ARG A 104 -8.68 14.80 -4.37
C ARG A 104 -8.35 14.28 -5.76
N MET A 105 -7.09 14.40 -6.14
CA MET A 105 -6.59 13.89 -7.42
C MET A 105 -5.95 12.52 -7.18
N THR A 106 -6.28 11.58 -8.03
CA THR A 106 -5.66 10.25 -8.02
C THR A 106 -5.04 9.98 -9.38
N TYR A 107 -3.73 9.78 -9.41
CA TYR A 107 -3.02 9.35 -10.61
C TYR A 107 -2.56 7.92 -10.47
N LEU A 108 -2.91 7.10 -11.44
CA LEU A 108 -2.50 5.70 -11.55
C LEU A 108 -1.53 5.56 -12.72
N LYS A 109 -0.28 5.29 -12.40
CA LYS A 109 0.74 5.01 -13.39
C LYS A 109 0.77 3.51 -13.69
N ALA A 110 0.51 3.16 -14.95
CA ALA A 110 0.60 1.78 -15.41
C ALA A 110 2.06 1.33 -15.53
N GLU A 111 2.31 0.05 -15.30
CA GLU A 111 3.59 -0.59 -15.67
C GLU A 111 3.75 -0.52 -17.20
N GLN A 112 4.86 0.07 -17.64
CA GLN A 112 5.11 0.32 -19.08
C GLN A 112 6.10 -0.65 -19.70
N ASN A 113 6.86 -1.39 -18.90
CA ASN A 113 7.86 -2.31 -19.40
C ASN A 113 7.43 -3.76 -19.13
N GLU A 114 6.75 -4.37 -20.12
CA GLU A 114 6.34 -5.78 -20.03
C GLU A 114 7.49 -6.76 -19.97
N ASP A 115 8.61 -6.42 -20.61
CA ASP A 115 9.79 -7.29 -20.68
C ASP A 115 10.65 -7.22 -19.42
N ALA A 116 10.45 -6.20 -18.57
CA ALA A 116 11.17 -6.12 -17.32
C ALA A 116 10.78 -7.28 -16.39
N PRO A 117 11.76 -7.99 -15.83
CA PRO A 117 11.45 -9.07 -14.89
C PRO A 117 10.80 -8.50 -13.63
N LEU A 118 9.79 -9.21 -13.13
CA LEU A 118 9.16 -8.90 -11.85
C LEU A 118 9.79 -9.78 -10.77
N TYR A 119 10.16 -9.17 -9.66
CA TYR A 119 10.78 -9.86 -8.53
C TYR A 119 9.99 -9.70 -7.25
N GLU A 120 9.98 -10.74 -6.46
CA GLU A 120 9.62 -10.66 -5.05
C GLU A 120 10.86 -10.80 -4.17
N TYR A 121 10.77 -10.23 -2.97
CA TYR A 121 11.85 -10.22 -1.98
C TYR A 121 11.32 -10.77 -0.66
N THR A 122 12.08 -11.66 -0.03
CA THR A 122 11.67 -12.27 1.23
C THR A 122 12.86 -12.49 2.17
N LEU A 123 12.60 -12.38 3.47
CA LEU A 123 13.53 -12.82 4.52
C LEU A 123 13.33 -14.29 4.87
N MET A 124 12.21 -14.88 4.46
CA MET A 124 11.88 -16.29 4.69
C MET A 124 11.39 -16.93 3.39
N PRO A 125 11.89 -18.12 3.02
CA PRO A 125 11.47 -18.81 1.80
C PRO A 125 10.10 -19.49 1.98
N THR A 126 9.06 -18.67 2.26
CA THR A 126 7.70 -19.13 2.51
C THR A 126 6.69 -18.38 1.65
N ASN A 127 5.61 -19.06 1.28
CA ASN A 127 4.38 -18.50 0.74
C ASN A 127 3.30 -18.54 1.81
N ILE A 128 2.16 -17.88 1.58
CA ILE A 128 0.99 -17.92 2.48
C ILE A 128 0.56 -19.36 2.82
N ARG A 129 0.77 -20.32 1.91
CA ARG A 129 0.31 -21.71 2.04
C ARG A 129 1.41 -22.73 2.35
N GLY A 130 2.64 -22.29 2.57
CA GLY A 130 3.73 -23.20 2.88
C GLY A 130 5.11 -22.67 2.47
N TYR A 131 6.07 -23.58 2.44
CA TYR A 131 7.45 -23.25 2.06
C TYR A 131 7.59 -23.12 0.53
N PHE A 132 8.65 -22.45 0.10
CA PHE A 132 9.05 -22.44 -1.29
C PHE A 132 9.27 -23.86 -1.81
N SER A 133 8.89 -24.09 -3.06
CA SER A 133 9.28 -25.28 -3.79
C SER A 133 10.78 -25.29 -4.07
N GLU A 134 11.31 -26.47 -4.37
CA GLU A 134 12.72 -26.61 -4.77
C GLU A 134 13.07 -25.73 -5.98
N ASP A 135 12.17 -25.60 -6.96
CA ASP A 135 12.36 -24.76 -8.12
C ASP A 135 12.39 -23.26 -7.77
N GLN A 136 11.54 -22.79 -6.87
CA GLN A 136 11.60 -21.43 -6.38
C GLN A 136 12.92 -21.12 -5.65
N LEU A 137 13.39 -22.06 -4.81
CA LEU A 137 14.67 -21.92 -4.12
C LEU A 137 15.86 -21.88 -5.10
N ARG A 138 15.84 -22.71 -6.13
CA ARG A 138 16.90 -22.73 -7.15
C ARG A 138 16.98 -21.43 -7.97
N ARG A 139 15.86 -20.75 -8.16
CA ARG A 139 15.80 -19.47 -8.89
C ARG A 139 16.03 -18.26 -7.99
N GLY A 140 16.08 -18.46 -6.68
CA GLY A 140 16.31 -17.43 -5.71
C GLY A 140 17.78 -17.01 -5.69
N GLU A 141 18.01 -15.72 -5.50
CA GLU A 141 19.34 -15.12 -5.31
C GLU A 141 19.39 -14.42 -3.97
N LEU A 142 20.46 -14.64 -3.20
CA LEU A 142 20.71 -13.84 -2.03
C LEU A 142 21.23 -12.46 -2.48
N VAL A 143 20.52 -11.41 -2.09
CA VAL A 143 20.89 -10.03 -2.41
C VAL A 143 21.14 -9.23 -1.13
N GLU A 144 21.93 -8.16 -1.27
CA GLU A 144 22.19 -7.25 -0.15
C GLU A 144 20.90 -6.68 0.41
N GLY A 145 20.91 -6.40 1.70
CA GLY A 145 19.79 -5.78 2.38
C GLY A 145 19.57 -4.36 1.88
N THR A 146 18.31 -3.95 1.91
CA THR A 146 17.88 -2.59 1.59
C THR A 146 17.49 -1.85 2.86
N ARG A 147 17.18 -0.55 2.74
CA ARG A 147 16.53 0.20 3.83
C ARG A 147 15.27 -0.51 4.33
N PHE A 148 14.50 -1.10 3.41
CA PHE A 148 13.26 -1.82 3.71
C PHE A 148 13.46 -3.09 4.56
N THR A 149 14.59 -3.75 4.39
CA THR A 149 14.98 -4.92 5.18
C THR A 149 15.90 -4.57 6.36
N ASN A 150 16.05 -3.28 6.64
CA ASN A 150 16.97 -2.76 7.67
C ASN A 150 18.42 -3.27 7.50
N GLY A 151 18.89 -3.38 6.25
CA GLY A 151 20.21 -3.89 5.91
C GLY A 151 20.33 -5.42 5.97
N ILE A 152 19.29 -6.15 6.34
CA ILE A 152 19.34 -7.62 6.40
C ILE A 152 19.26 -8.17 4.97
N PRO A 153 20.22 -9.01 4.54
CA PRO A 153 20.17 -9.68 3.24
C PRO A 153 18.87 -10.47 3.07
N CYS A 154 18.31 -10.45 1.87
CA CYS A 154 17.08 -11.15 1.56
C CYS A 154 17.20 -11.99 0.28
N ILE A 155 16.27 -12.90 0.08
CA ILE A 155 16.16 -13.69 -1.13
C ILE A 155 15.32 -12.91 -2.14
N ARG A 156 15.87 -12.65 -3.33
CA ARG A 156 15.18 -12.16 -4.50
C ARG A 156 14.86 -13.32 -5.42
N TYR A 157 13.62 -13.42 -5.89
CA TYR A 157 13.24 -14.45 -6.86
C TYR A 157 12.29 -13.91 -7.92
N PRO A 158 12.41 -14.39 -9.18
CA PRO A 158 11.54 -13.96 -10.25
C PRO A 158 10.15 -14.57 -10.10
N VAL A 159 9.13 -13.76 -10.35
CA VAL A 159 7.73 -14.18 -10.34
C VAL A 159 7.08 -13.98 -11.70
N VAL A 160 6.02 -14.73 -11.95
CA VAL A 160 5.24 -14.59 -13.18
C VAL A 160 4.35 -13.35 -13.05
N LYS A 161 4.39 -12.47 -14.05
CA LYS A 161 3.43 -11.38 -14.17
C LYS A 161 2.05 -11.93 -14.43
N ILE A 162 1.12 -11.71 -13.52
CA ILE A 162 -0.26 -12.18 -13.65
C ILE A 162 -1.16 -11.20 -14.41
N TYR A 163 -0.70 -9.96 -14.59
CA TYR A 163 -1.43 -8.91 -15.30
C TYR A 163 -0.86 -8.70 -16.71
N GLN A 164 -1.75 -8.48 -17.69
CA GLN A 164 -1.37 -8.09 -19.04
C GLN A 164 -1.11 -6.59 -19.08
N THR A 165 0.08 -6.18 -18.72
CA THR A 165 0.41 -4.77 -18.50
C THR A 165 0.44 -3.93 -19.78
N ALA A 166 0.72 -4.53 -20.98
CA ALA A 166 0.67 -3.82 -22.27
C ALA A 166 -0.67 -3.15 -22.59
N LYS A 167 -1.75 -3.62 -21.98
CA LYS A 167 -3.09 -3.06 -22.18
C LYS A 167 -3.44 -1.97 -21.17
N LEU A 168 -2.62 -1.80 -20.15
CA LEU A 168 -2.85 -0.81 -19.12
C LEU A 168 -2.43 0.57 -19.61
N LYS A 169 -3.17 1.57 -19.21
CA LYS A 169 -2.89 2.99 -19.49
C LYS A 169 -2.88 3.78 -18.20
N ASP A 170 -2.08 4.80 -18.17
CA ASP A 170 -2.12 5.79 -17.10
C ASP A 170 -3.52 6.36 -16.95
N ARG A 171 -3.93 6.64 -15.72
CA ARG A 171 -5.24 7.20 -15.40
C ARG A 171 -5.11 8.36 -14.44
N LEU A 172 -5.98 9.35 -14.61
CA LEU A 172 -6.05 10.52 -13.73
C LEU A 172 -7.51 10.81 -13.40
N TYR A 173 -7.83 10.85 -12.11
CA TYR A 173 -9.18 11.10 -11.62
C TYR A 173 -9.23 12.32 -10.70
N ASP A 174 -10.22 13.18 -10.87
CA ASP A 174 -10.62 14.21 -9.90
C ASP A 174 -11.79 13.65 -9.07
N LEU A 175 -11.49 13.10 -7.90
CA LEU A 175 -12.49 12.43 -7.03
C LEU A 175 -13.63 13.36 -6.60
N LYS A 176 -13.46 14.69 -6.68
CA LYS A 176 -14.53 15.65 -6.42
C LYS A 176 -15.52 15.70 -7.56
N LYS A 177 -15.10 15.51 -8.82
CA LYS A 177 -15.92 15.57 -10.01
C LYS A 177 -16.38 14.21 -10.51
N ASP A 178 -15.58 13.20 -10.24
CA ASP A 178 -15.76 11.82 -10.67
C ASP A 178 -15.40 10.87 -9.50
N PRO A 179 -16.20 10.87 -8.42
CA PRO A 179 -15.94 10.05 -7.25
C PRO A 179 -15.96 8.55 -7.54
N GLU A 180 -16.69 8.15 -8.57
CA GLU A 180 -16.77 6.74 -9.01
C GLU A 180 -15.69 6.37 -10.03
N GLN A 181 -14.75 7.28 -10.34
CA GLN A 181 -13.62 7.04 -11.25
C GLN A 181 -14.01 6.41 -12.61
N LEU A 182 -15.11 6.87 -13.19
CA LEU A 182 -15.63 6.39 -14.48
C LEU A 182 -15.05 7.11 -15.70
N LYS A 183 -14.45 8.29 -15.49
CA LYS A 183 -13.95 9.17 -16.56
C LYS A 183 -12.47 9.42 -16.36
N ASN A 184 -11.67 8.90 -17.28
CA ASN A 184 -10.20 9.12 -17.32
C ASN A 184 -9.86 10.34 -18.17
#